data_c1ea8dc29d110d4b341babb7dc0d01d3
#
_entry.id   c1ea8dc29d110d4b341babb7dc0d01d3
#
_cell.length_a   1.000
_cell.length_b   1.000
_cell.length_c   1.000
_cell.angle_alpha   90.00
_cell.angle_beta   90.00
_cell.angle_gamma   90.00
#
_symmetry.space_group_name_H-M   'P 1'
#
loop_
_entity.id
_entity.type
_entity.pdbx_description
1 polymer ?
#
loop_
_entity_poly.entity_id
_entity_poly.type
_entity_poly.pdbx_seq_one_letter_code
_entity_poly.pdbx_strand_id
1 'polypeptide(L)'
;MIALAVDLCNSVAVSLFGIALSAAFCNIHWTPKAKKRMLLYTLMIFCLAGIAYLGVDPGFGRYLYPLHTHLPLVLALCSLSHERLWPVISVLTAYLCCQLRRWLALIAVAIFSGGDTMQYAVEIIVTVPLLILLLKTAPAIRSVSQYSRAVQCQFGIVPAVYYAFDYATRVYTDLLFSGSAVVVEFMPFVCSAAYLLFLIHIS
;
A
#
# COMPACT_ATOMS: atom_id res chain seq x y z
N MET A 1 10.43 -25.00 -2.85
CA MET A 1 9.33 -24.98 -1.86
C MET A 1 9.44 -23.83 -0.87
N ILE A 2 10.57 -23.68 -0.16
CA ILE A 2 10.74 -22.61 0.86
C ILE A 2 10.55 -21.22 0.25
N ALA A 3 11.20 -20.91 -0.88
CA ALA A 3 11.08 -19.60 -1.54
C ALA A 3 9.62 -19.26 -1.91
N LEU A 4 8.87 -20.21 -2.45
CA LEU A 4 7.46 -20.02 -2.79
C LEU A 4 6.60 -19.76 -1.54
N ALA A 5 6.87 -20.47 -0.44
CA ALA A 5 6.14 -20.25 0.81
C ALA A 5 6.43 -18.87 1.41
N VAL A 6 7.69 -18.42 1.36
CA VAL A 6 8.10 -17.08 1.84
C VAL A 6 7.48 -15.99 0.98
N ASP A 7 7.46 -16.13 -0.35
CA ASP A 7 6.81 -15.20 -1.26
C ASP A 7 5.30 -15.10 -1.00
N LEU A 8 4.61 -16.24 -0.85
CA LEU A 8 3.19 -16.25 -0.52
C LEU A 8 2.91 -15.60 0.85
N CYS A 9 3.72 -15.89 1.86
CA CYS A 9 3.62 -15.24 3.18
C CYS A 9 3.83 -13.72 3.07
N ASN A 10 4.80 -13.28 2.26
CA ASN A 10 5.03 -11.86 2.04
C ASN A 10 3.85 -11.19 1.32
N SER A 11 3.27 -11.85 0.31
CA SER A 11 2.10 -11.36 -0.43
C SER A 11 0.88 -11.19 0.49
N VAL A 12 0.65 -12.14 1.41
CA VAL A 12 -0.41 -12.03 2.42
C VAL A 12 -0.09 -10.90 3.40
N ALA A 13 1.15 -10.82 3.88
CA ALA A 13 1.57 -9.80 4.84
C ALA A 13 1.42 -8.38 4.28
N VAL A 14 1.82 -8.13 3.02
CA VAL A 14 1.67 -6.81 2.39
C VAL A 14 0.20 -6.45 2.18
N SER A 15 -0.63 -7.42 1.80
CA SER A 15 -2.07 -7.20 1.61
C SER A 15 -2.75 -6.82 2.92
N LEU A 16 -2.49 -7.56 4.01
CA LEU A 16 -3.02 -7.25 5.34
C LEU A 16 -2.51 -5.90 5.85
N PHE A 17 -1.24 -5.60 5.66
CA PHE A 17 -0.64 -4.32 6.02
C PHE A 17 -1.32 -3.15 5.29
N GLY A 18 -1.50 -3.24 3.97
CA GLY A 18 -2.16 -2.23 3.16
C GLY A 18 -3.63 -2.03 3.56
N ILE A 19 -4.38 -3.13 3.79
CA ILE A 19 -5.77 -3.08 4.25
C ILE A 19 -5.87 -2.42 5.64
N ALA A 20 -5.01 -2.81 6.58
CA ALA A 20 -5.01 -2.26 7.92
C ALA A 20 -4.70 -0.76 7.94
N LEU A 21 -3.70 -0.30 7.18
CA LEU A 21 -3.36 1.10 7.06
C LEU A 21 -4.45 1.90 6.34
N SER A 22 -5.00 1.39 5.23
CA SER A 22 -6.09 2.05 4.51
C SER A 22 -7.29 2.27 5.43
N ALA A 23 -7.65 1.27 6.21
CA ALA A 23 -8.74 1.34 7.18
C ALA A 23 -8.41 2.29 8.35
N ALA A 24 -7.15 2.35 8.80
CA ALA A 24 -6.71 3.24 9.86
C ALA A 24 -6.66 4.70 9.41
N PHE A 25 -6.29 4.97 8.16
CA PHE A 25 -6.23 6.33 7.59
C PHE A 25 -7.63 6.83 7.19
N CYS A 26 -8.54 5.92 6.87
CA CYS A 26 -9.91 6.26 6.50
C CYS A 26 -10.71 6.68 7.74
N ASN A 27 -11.54 7.73 7.59
CA ASN A 27 -12.40 8.22 8.65
C ASN A 27 -13.65 7.35 8.79
N ILE A 28 -13.49 6.15 9.38
CA ILE A 28 -14.56 5.17 9.58
C ILE A 28 -15.05 5.23 11.02
N HIS A 29 -16.37 5.31 11.18
CA HIS A 29 -16.98 5.11 12.49
C HIS A 29 -17.08 3.61 12.82
N TRP A 30 -16.19 3.13 13.68
CA TRP A 30 -16.02 1.71 13.99
C TRP A 30 -17.11 1.16 14.90
N THR A 31 -18.25 0.82 14.32
CA THR A 31 -19.30 0.04 14.99
C THR A 31 -19.04 -1.47 14.86
N PRO A 32 -19.68 -2.33 15.69
CA PRO A 32 -19.61 -3.78 15.52
C PRO A 32 -20.01 -4.24 14.10
N LYS A 33 -21.01 -3.56 13.49
CA LYS A 33 -21.43 -3.83 12.10
C LYS A 33 -20.35 -3.44 11.09
N ALA A 34 -19.68 -2.30 11.27
CA ALA A 34 -18.60 -1.84 10.40
C ALA A 34 -17.41 -2.81 10.47
N LYS A 35 -17.03 -3.27 11.66
CA LYS A 35 -15.97 -4.27 11.85
C LYS A 35 -16.29 -5.58 11.11
N LYS A 36 -17.51 -6.10 11.25
CA LYS A 36 -17.96 -7.32 10.55
C LYS A 36 -17.95 -7.14 9.04
N ARG A 37 -18.41 -5.98 8.52
CA ARG A 37 -18.35 -5.68 7.08
C ARG A 37 -16.91 -5.59 6.57
N MET A 38 -16.02 -4.91 7.32
CA MET A 38 -14.61 -4.82 6.94
C MET A 38 -13.94 -6.20 6.87
N LEU A 39 -14.23 -7.08 7.82
CA LEU A 39 -13.75 -8.46 7.78
C LEU A 39 -14.25 -9.19 6.53
N LEU A 40 -15.55 -9.06 6.21
CA LEU A 40 -16.14 -9.67 5.01
C LEU A 40 -15.47 -9.14 3.72
N TYR A 41 -15.25 -7.83 3.62
CA TYR A 41 -14.56 -7.23 2.48
C TYR A 41 -13.11 -7.71 2.37
N THR A 42 -12.41 -7.83 3.49
CA THR A 42 -11.06 -8.41 3.52
C THR A 42 -11.04 -9.83 2.97
N LEU A 43 -11.96 -10.69 3.43
CA LEU A 43 -12.10 -12.05 2.92
C LEU A 43 -12.42 -12.07 1.42
N MET A 44 -13.33 -11.20 0.97
CA MET A 44 -13.65 -11.06 -0.46
C MET A 44 -12.44 -10.66 -1.29
N ILE A 45 -11.63 -9.71 -0.83
CA ILE A 45 -10.40 -9.29 -1.52
C ILE A 45 -9.42 -10.46 -1.62
N PHE A 46 -9.24 -11.24 -0.54
CA PHE A 46 -8.38 -12.42 -0.58
C PHE A 46 -8.92 -13.52 -1.50
N CYS A 47 -10.23 -13.72 -1.56
CA CYS A 47 -10.85 -14.65 -2.52
C CYS A 47 -10.60 -14.19 -3.96
N LEU A 48 -10.80 -12.90 -4.27
CA LEU A 48 -10.53 -12.35 -5.60
C LEU A 48 -9.06 -12.49 -5.99
N ALA A 49 -8.14 -12.18 -5.06
CA ALA A 49 -6.70 -12.34 -5.27
C ALA A 49 -6.34 -13.83 -5.49
N GLY A 50 -6.95 -14.75 -4.74
CA GLY A 50 -6.76 -16.20 -4.91
C GLY A 50 -7.26 -16.69 -6.27
N ILE A 51 -8.43 -16.25 -6.70
CA ILE A 51 -8.98 -16.58 -8.04
C ILE A 51 -8.07 -16.04 -9.14
N ALA A 52 -7.59 -14.79 -9.01
CA ALA A 52 -6.66 -14.20 -9.96
C ALA A 52 -5.34 -14.98 -10.02
N TYR A 53 -4.81 -15.40 -8.87
CA TYR A 53 -3.56 -16.17 -8.77
C TYR A 53 -3.68 -17.57 -9.41
N LEU A 54 -4.83 -18.22 -9.27
CA LEU A 54 -5.06 -19.58 -9.81
C LEU A 54 -5.53 -19.59 -11.26
N GLY A 55 -6.23 -18.54 -11.70
CA GLY A 55 -6.91 -18.51 -12.98
C GLY A 55 -6.23 -17.69 -14.08
N VAL A 56 -5.20 -16.92 -13.74
CA VAL A 56 -4.55 -15.98 -14.65
C VAL A 56 -3.04 -16.27 -14.72
N ASP A 57 -2.48 -16.13 -15.91
CA ASP A 57 -1.02 -16.19 -16.08
C ASP A 57 -0.32 -15.21 -15.13
N PRO A 58 0.74 -15.64 -14.40
CA PRO A 58 1.44 -14.80 -13.43
C PRO A 58 1.94 -13.48 -14.02
N GLY A 59 2.32 -13.46 -15.29
CA GLY A 59 2.72 -12.25 -16.02
C GLY A 59 1.57 -11.28 -16.19
N PHE A 60 0.37 -11.77 -16.51
CA PHE A 60 -0.82 -10.96 -16.70
C PHE A 60 -1.48 -10.57 -15.37
N GLY A 61 -1.35 -11.40 -14.33
CA GLY A 61 -1.90 -11.15 -13.00
C GLY A 61 -1.45 -9.83 -12.39
N ARG A 62 -0.22 -9.39 -12.66
CA ARG A 62 0.33 -8.10 -12.23
C ARG A 62 -0.49 -6.90 -12.73
N TYR A 63 -0.95 -6.95 -13.98
CA TYR A 63 -1.76 -5.87 -14.58
C TYR A 63 -3.14 -5.75 -13.94
N LEU A 64 -3.67 -6.86 -13.43
CA LEU A 64 -4.99 -6.90 -12.80
C LEU A 64 -4.97 -6.59 -11.30
N TYR A 65 -3.78 -6.48 -10.68
CA TYR A 65 -3.66 -6.25 -9.23
C TYR A 65 -4.47 -5.05 -8.72
N PRO A 66 -4.50 -3.88 -9.39
CA PRO A 66 -5.35 -2.77 -8.98
C PRO A 66 -6.84 -3.11 -8.97
N LEU A 67 -7.29 -3.93 -9.91
CA LEU A 67 -8.69 -4.28 -10.08
C LEU A 67 -9.20 -5.26 -9.02
N HIS A 68 -8.39 -6.23 -8.62
CA HIS A 68 -8.84 -7.23 -7.64
C HIS A 68 -8.46 -6.93 -6.20
N THR A 69 -7.59 -5.92 -5.95
CA THR A 69 -7.19 -5.51 -4.58
C THR A 69 -7.56 -4.08 -4.27
N HIS A 70 -7.01 -3.09 -5.00
CA HIS A 70 -7.16 -1.68 -4.65
C HIS A 70 -8.58 -1.17 -4.90
N LEU A 71 -9.17 -1.48 -6.05
CA LEU A 71 -10.52 -1.03 -6.37
C LEU A 71 -11.58 -1.60 -5.41
N PRO A 72 -11.62 -2.91 -5.10
CA PRO A 72 -12.52 -3.46 -4.10
C PRO A 72 -12.30 -2.85 -2.71
N LEU A 73 -11.06 -2.59 -2.33
CA LEU A 73 -10.75 -1.94 -1.05
C LEU A 73 -11.29 -0.51 -0.99
N VAL A 74 -11.11 0.28 -2.05
CA VAL A 74 -11.69 1.63 -2.15
C VAL A 74 -13.22 1.56 -2.02
N LEU A 75 -13.88 0.68 -2.76
CA LEU A 75 -15.34 0.51 -2.70
C LEU A 75 -15.82 0.09 -1.31
N ALA A 76 -15.09 -0.83 -0.66
CA ALA A 76 -15.35 -1.24 0.71
C ALA A 76 -15.28 -0.06 1.68
N LEU A 77 -14.21 0.73 1.61
CA LEU A 77 -14.03 1.91 2.46
C LEU A 77 -15.05 3.01 2.16
N CYS A 78 -15.41 3.25 0.90
CA CYS A 78 -16.50 4.14 0.51
C CYS A 78 -17.85 3.70 1.08
N SER A 79 -18.10 2.39 1.21
CA SER A 79 -19.34 1.86 1.81
C SER A 79 -19.38 2.00 3.34
N LEU A 80 -18.22 2.15 3.99
CA LEU A 80 -18.08 2.27 5.44
C LEU A 80 -17.89 3.73 5.90
N SER A 81 -17.45 4.58 4.99
CA SER A 81 -17.23 6.02 5.21
C SER A 81 -18.36 6.82 4.58
N HIS A 82 -18.69 7.98 5.12
CA HIS A 82 -19.63 8.92 4.50
C HIS A 82 -18.98 9.77 3.40
N GLU A 83 -17.67 9.65 3.20
CA GLU A 83 -16.90 10.41 2.23
C GLU A 83 -16.51 9.52 1.04
N ARG A 84 -16.42 10.12 -0.16
CA ARG A 84 -16.02 9.39 -1.37
C ARG A 84 -14.56 9.63 -1.77
N LEU A 85 -14.05 10.84 -1.51
CA LEU A 85 -12.70 11.23 -1.89
C LEU A 85 -11.66 10.64 -0.93
N TRP A 86 -11.90 10.77 0.38
CA TRP A 86 -10.93 10.37 1.40
C TRP A 86 -10.59 8.87 1.41
N PRO A 87 -11.51 7.93 1.19
CA PRO A 87 -11.16 6.52 1.00
C PRO A 87 -10.14 6.25 -0.11
N VAL A 88 -10.26 6.96 -1.25
CA VAL A 88 -9.29 6.84 -2.35
C VAL A 88 -7.91 7.30 -1.88
N ILE A 89 -7.84 8.49 -1.27
CA ILE A 89 -6.59 9.04 -0.72
C ILE A 89 -5.99 8.09 0.33
N SER A 90 -6.82 7.53 1.20
CA SER A 90 -6.39 6.57 2.23
C SER A 90 -5.74 5.31 1.64
N VAL A 91 -6.30 4.75 0.58
CA VAL A 91 -5.74 3.58 -0.11
C VAL A 91 -4.43 3.94 -0.81
N LEU A 92 -4.37 5.07 -1.50
CA LEU A 92 -3.16 5.53 -2.18
C LEU A 92 -2.03 5.82 -1.17
N THR A 93 -2.37 6.45 -0.04
CA THR A 93 -1.41 6.71 1.06
C THR A 93 -0.90 5.41 1.68
N ALA A 94 -1.79 4.44 1.92
CA ALA A 94 -1.40 3.14 2.43
C ALA A 94 -0.50 2.39 1.43
N TYR A 95 -0.79 2.48 0.13
CA TYR A 95 0.06 1.94 -0.93
C TYR A 95 1.48 2.52 -0.87
N LEU A 96 1.62 3.85 -0.77
CA LEU A 96 2.92 4.50 -0.61
C LEU A 96 3.64 3.98 0.65
N CYS A 97 2.93 3.83 1.77
CA CYS A 97 3.50 3.27 2.99
C CYS A 97 3.95 1.80 2.86
N CYS A 98 3.30 1.01 1.99
CA CYS A 98 3.73 -0.37 1.72
C CYS A 98 5.13 -0.43 1.11
N GLN A 99 5.55 0.60 0.38
CA GLN A 99 6.88 0.66 -0.22
C GLN A 99 8.00 0.79 0.81
N LEU A 100 7.72 1.35 1.99
CA LEU A 100 8.70 1.45 3.07
C LEU A 100 9.23 0.08 3.52
N ARG A 101 8.37 -0.94 3.52
CA ARG A 101 8.78 -2.34 3.83
C ARG A 101 9.84 -2.81 2.84
N ARG A 102 9.55 -2.65 1.54
CA ARG A 102 10.46 -3.04 0.46
C ARG A 102 11.78 -2.28 0.55
N TRP A 103 11.72 -1.00 0.84
CA TRP A 103 12.90 -0.16 1.01
C TRP A 103 13.81 -0.66 2.11
N LEU A 104 13.26 -0.94 3.29
CA LEU A 104 14.02 -1.48 4.42
C LEU A 104 14.63 -2.84 4.06
N ALA A 105 13.92 -3.66 3.33
CA ALA A 105 14.43 -4.96 2.88
C ALA A 105 15.56 -4.81 1.86
N LEU A 106 15.45 -3.90 0.89
CA LEU A 106 16.50 -3.64 -0.09
C LEU A 106 17.78 -3.12 0.58
N ILE A 107 17.67 -2.25 1.57
CA ILE A 107 18.82 -1.80 2.37
C ILE A 107 19.48 -2.99 3.06
N ALA A 108 18.70 -3.87 3.69
CA ALA A 108 19.24 -5.07 4.34
C ALA A 108 19.93 -6.00 3.34
N VAL A 109 19.32 -6.24 2.17
CA VAL A 109 19.92 -7.06 1.10
C VAL A 109 21.24 -6.44 0.61
N ALA A 110 21.30 -5.12 0.46
CA ALA A 110 22.51 -4.42 0.04
C ALA A 110 23.63 -4.55 1.08
N ILE A 111 23.32 -4.47 2.37
CA ILE A 111 24.31 -4.57 3.45
C ILE A 111 24.82 -6.02 3.61
N PHE A 112 23.92 -7.01 3.53
CA PHE A 112 24.25 -8.40 3.82
C PHE A 112 24.48 -9.25 2.56
N SER A 113 24.47 -8.64 1.36
CA SER A 113 24.66 -9.32 0.06
C SER A 113 23.67 -10.50 -0.12
N GLY A 114 22.42 -10.32 0.30
CA GLY A 114 21.39 -11.35 0.24
C GLY A 114 20.69 -11.42 -1.12
N GLY A 115 19.86 -12.45 -1.34
CA GLY A 115 19.00 -12.60 -2.51
C GLY A 115 17.51 -12.35 -2.19
N ASP A 116 16.63 -12.65 -3.16
CA ASP A 116 15.18 -12.42 -3.09
C ASP A 116 14.52 -13.04 -1.85
N THR A 117 14.93 -14.24 -1.47
CA THR A 117 14.38 -14.91 -0.27
C THR A 117 14.69 -14.12 1.01
N MET A 118 15.88 -13.53 1.10
CA MET A 118 16.23 -12.65 2.21
C MET A 118 15.42 -11.37 2.17
N GLN A 119 15.23 -10.78 1.00
CA GLN A 119 14.39 -9.60 0.83
C GLN A 119 12.98 -9.85 1.39
N TYR A 120 12.32 -10.92 0.95
CA TYR A 120 10.96 -11.26 1.41
C TYR A 120 10.92 -11.56 2.92
N ALA A 121 11.92 -12.25 3.45
CA ALA A 121 12.01 -12.52 4.88
C ALA A 121 12.12 -11.21 5.70
N VAL A 122 12.96 -10.27 5.28
CA VAL A 122 13.08 -8.96 5.92
C VAL A 122 11.78 -8.17 5.80
N GLU A 123 11.14 -8.17 4.64
CA GLU A 123 9.84 -7.52 4.46
C GLU A 123 8.78 -8.03 5.45
N ILE A 124 8.74 -9.35 5.68
CA ILE A 124 7.83 -9.96 6.66
C ILE A 124 8.18 -9.49 8.08
N ILE A 125 9.47 -9.54 8.44
CA ILE A 125 9.94 -9.15 9.79
C ILE A 125 9.61 -7.70 10.10
N VAL A 126 9.84 -6.78 9.15
CA VAL A 126 9.61 -5.34 9.37
C VAL A 126 8.13 -4.95 9.31
N THR A 127 7.25 -5.85 8.83
CA THR A 127 5.82 -5.56 8.67
C THR A 127 5.17 -5.12 9.98
N VAL A 128 5.36 -5.87 11.05
CA VAL A 128 4.70 -5.58 12.34
C VAL A 128 5.24 -4.32 13.00
N PRO A 129 6.56 -4.14 13.16
CA PRO A 129 7.11 -2.90 13.74
C PRO A 129 6.69 -1.66 12.94
N LEU A 130 6.76 -1.73 11.61
CA LEU A 130 6.39 -0.63 10.74
C LEU A 130 4.89 -0.33 10.82
N LEU A 131 4.02 -1.36 10.88
CA LEU A 131 2.59 -1.19 11.08
C LEU A 131 2.30 -0.43 12.37
N ILE A 132 2.92 -0.83 13.48
CA ILE A 132 2.75 -0.17 14.78
C ILE A 132 3.18 1.31 14.70
N LEU A 133 4.31 1.59 14.04
CA LEU A 133 4.80 2.95 13.85
C LEU A 133 3.82 3.80 13.04
N LEU A 134 3.36 3.28 11.89
CA LEU A 134 2.44 4.00 11.01
C LEU A 134 1.04 4.17 11.60
N LEU A 135 0.57 3.22 12.40
CA LEU A 135 -0.70 3.36 13.12
C LEU A 135 -0.66 4.51 14.13
N LYS A 136 0.51 4.85 14.70
CA LYS A 136 0.67 6.05 15.55
C LYS A 136 0.50 7.35 14.77
N THR A 137 0.82 7.37 13.47
CA THR A 137 0.62 8.54 12.60
C THR A 137 -0.80 8.64 12.04
N ALA A 138 -1.60 7.56 12.13
CA ALA A 138 -2.93 7.51 11.55
C ALA A 138 -3.87 8.63 12.03
N PRO A 139 -3.87 9.09 13.31
CA PRO A 139 -4.70 10.21 13.73
C PRO A 139 -4.37 11.51 12.99
N ALA A 140 -3.07 11.81 12.78
CA ALA A 140 -2.64 12.99 12.04
C ALA A 140 -3.06 12.92 10.56
N ILE A 141 -2.92 11.76 9.93
CA ILE A 141 -3.38 11.55 8.55
C ILE A 141 -4.90 11.72 8.46
N ARG A 142 -5.67 11.12 9.37
CA ARG A 142 -7.13 11.25 9.39
C ARG A 142 -7.61 12.68 9.60
N SER A 143 -6.89 13.50 10.36
CA SER A 143 -7.29 14.90 10.59
C SER A 143 -7.34 15.70 9.28
N VAL A 144 -6.57 15.32 8.26
CA VAL A 144 -6.59 15.96 6.95
C VAL A 144 -7.97 15.81 6.26
N SER A 145 -8.73 14.75 6.55
CA SER A 145 -10.09 14.58 6.03
C SER A 145 -11.06 15.67 6.47
N GLN A 146 -10.76 16.37 7.55
CA GLN A 146 -11.61 17.44 8.10
C GLN A 146 -11.38 18.79 7.41
N TYR A 147 -10.32 18.93 6.62
CA TYR A 147 -10.03 20.15 5.88
C TYR A 147 -10.83 20.22 4.57
N SER A 148 -10.70 21.34 3.87
CA SER A 148 -11.37 21.57 2.59
C SER A 148 -10.95 20.50 1.55
N ARG A 149 -11.82 20.26 0.56
CA ARG A 149 -11.50 19.32 -0.53
C ARG A 149 -10.22 19.68 -1.28
N ALA A 150 -9.90 20.97 -1.38
CA ALA A 150 -8.67 21.43 -2.01
C ALA A 150 -7.43 20.92 -1.23
N VAL A 151 -7.44 21.03 0.09
CA VAL A 151 -6.36 20.51 0.96
C VAL A 151 -6.28 18.98 0.87
N GLN A 152 -7.41 18.28 0.89
CA GLN A 152 -7.45 16.82 0.71
C GLN A 152 -6.85 16.40 -0.64
N CYS A 153 -7.18 17.11 -1.73
CA CYS A 153 -6.61 16.86 -3.05
C CYS A 153 -5.10 17.14 -3.08
N GLN A 154 -4.65 18.25 -2.50
CA GLN A 154 -3.20 18.54 -2.39
C GLN A 154 -2.45 17.45 -1.63
N PHE A 155 -3.01 16.98 -0.51
CA PHE A 155 -2.45 15.86 0.23
C PHE A 155 -2.44 14.57 -0.60
N GLY A 156 -3.52 14.29 -1.34
CA GLY A 156 -3.67 13.09 -2.15
C GLY A 156 -2.83 13.06 -3.43
N ILE A 157 -2.36 14.21 -3.91
CA ILE A 157 -1.59 14.30 -5.17
C ILE A 157 -0.28 13.50 -5.10
N VAL A 158 0.43 13.58 -3.99
CA VAL A 158 1.72 12.89 -3.83
C VAL A 158 1.59 11.37 -3.96
N PRO A 159 0.72 10.70 -3.14
CA PRO A 159 0.54 9.25 -3.30
C PRO A 159 -0.11 8.87 -4.62
N ALA A 160 -0.96 9.72 -5.23
CA ALA A 160 -1.56 9.45 -6.53
C ALA A 160 -0.53 9.48 -7.66
N VAL A 161 0.34 10.49 -7.69
CA VAL A 161 1.43 10.60 -8.67
C VAL A 161 2.40 9.43 -8.49
N TYR A 162 2.77 9.12 -7.25
CA TYR A 162 3.61 7.96 -6.96
C TYR A 162 2.98 6.66 -7.46
N TYR A 163 1.70 6.42 -7.16
CA TYR A 163 0.98 5.23 -7.61
C TYR A 163 0.98 5.11 -9.15
N ALA A 164 0.62 6.21 -9.83
CA ALA A 164 0.62 6.23 -11.29
C ALA A 164 2.02 5.99 -11.87
N PHE A 165 3.05 6.60 -11.29
CA PHE A 165 4.44 6.40 -11.70
C PHE A 165 4.90 4.96 -11.48
N ASP A 166 4.67 4.39 -10.30
CA ASP A 166 5.09 3.02 -9.98
C ASP A 166 4.41 1.99 -10.91
N TYR A 167 3.11 2.15 -11.17
CA TYR A 167 2.41 1.30 -12.12
C TYR A 167 2.85 1.50 -13.56
N ALA A 168 3.04 2.75 -14.01
CA ALA A 168 3.51 3.03 -15.35
C ALA A 168 4.90 2.42 -15.59
N THR A 169 5.77 2.49 -14.59
CA THR A 169 7.17 2.11 -14.73
C THR A 169 7.44 0.63 -14.43
N ARG A 170 6.72 0.01 -13.49
CA ARG A 170 7.00 -1.38 -13.08
C ARG A 170 6.04 -2.40 -13.67
N VAL A 171 4.81 -1.98 -13.99
CA VAL A 171 3.77 -2.89 -14.41
C VAL A 171 3.53 -2.79 -15.91
N TYR A 172 3.46 -1.58 -16.45
CA TYR A 172 3.05 -1.37 -17.84
C TYR A 172 4.19 -1.09 -18.82
N THR A 173 5.42 -0.93 -18.36
CA THR A 173 6.56 -0.72 -19.26
C THR A 173 7.75 -1.61 -18.91
N ASP A 174 8.21 -2.38 -19.89
CA ASP A 174 9.50 -3.10 -19.82
C ASP A 174 10.70 -2.14 -19.91
N LEU A 175 10.46 -0.84 -20.06
CA LEU A 175 11.48 0.20 -20.27
C LEU A 175 12.42 0.41 -19.07
N LEU A 176 12.09 -0.10 -17.90
CA LEU A 176 12.86 0.16 -16.67
C LEU A 176 13.96 -0.87 -16.38
N PHE A 177 14.03 -1.93 -17.16
CA PHE A 177 15.12 -2.90 -16.99
C PHE A 177 16.50 -2.39 -17.49
N SER A 178 16.58 -1.18 -18.05
CA SER A 178 17.79 -0.63 -18.62
C SER A 178 18.57 0.36 -17.73
N GLY A 179 18.65 0.15 -16.41
CA GLY A 179 19.55 0.91 -15.54
C GLY A 179 18.94 2.03 -14.71
N SER A 180 17.66 2.36 -14.88
CA SER A 180 16.95 3.38 -14.08
C SER A 180 16.28 2.82 -12.82
N ALA A 181 16.53 1.55 -12.48
CA ALA A 181 15.98 0.88 -11.31
C ALA A 181 16.26 1.67 -10.00
N VAL A 182 17.43 2.27 -9.88
CA VAL A 182 17.82 3.09 -8.73
C VAL A 182 16.87 4.28 -8.56
N VAL A 183 16.51 4.99 -9.63
CA VAL A 183 15.62 6.15 -9.57
C VAL A 183 14.23 5.74 -9.11
N VAL A 184 13.71 4.63 -9.63
CA VAL A 184 12.38 4.09 -9.24
C VAL A 184 12.37 3.68 -7.78
N GLU A 185 13.44 3.07 -7.31
CA GLU A 185 13.57 2.63 -5.92
C GLU A 185 13.74 3.82 -4.95
N PHE A 186 14.30 4.96 -5.38
CA PHE A 186 14.41 6.17 -4.57
C PHE A 186 13.13 7.01 -4.50
N MET A 187 12.21 6.89 -5.47
CA MET A 187 10.97 7.68 -5.52
C MET A 187 10.09 7.55 -4.27
N PRO A 188 9.87 6.34 -3.68
CA PRO A 188 9.08 6.22 -2.45
C PRO A 188 9.66 7.04 -1.30
N PHE A 189 11.00 7.09 -1.21
CA PHE A 189 11.67 7.87 -0.17
C PHE A 189 11.45 9.37 -0.35
N VAL A 190 11.61 9.87 -1.56
CA VAL A 190 11.36 11.29 -1.90
C VAL A 190 9.89 11.64 -1.63
N CYS A 191 8.95 10.81 -2.07
CA CYS A 191 7.54 11.01 -1.82
C CYS A 191 7.19 10.97 -0.33
N SER A 192 7.76 10.04 0.42
CA SER A 192 7.55 9.93 1.87
C SER A 192 8.11 11.15 2.62
N ALA A 193 9.29 11.63 2.24
CA ALA A 193 9.89 12.83 2.81
C ALA A 193 9.03 14.08 2.51
N ALA A 194 8.59 14.25 1.27
CA ALA A 194 7.68 15.33 0.88
C ALA A 194 6.36 15.27 1.68
N TYR A 195 5.86 14.08 1.93
CA TYR A 195 4.65 13.85 2.69
C TYR A 195 4.79 14.24 4.17
N LEU A 196 5.91 13.86 4.79
CA LEU A 196 6.22 14.25 6.17
C LEU A 196 6.37 15.77 6.31
N LEU A 197 7.05 16.41 5.36
CA LEU A 197 7.18 17.87 5.33
C LEU A 197 5.82 18.56 5.20
N PHE A 198 4.93 18.02 4.37
CA PHE A 198 3.57 18.53 4.21
C PHE A 198 2.76 18.39 5.51
N LEU A 199 2.85 17.23 6.20
CA LEU A 199 2.19 17.02 7.49
C LEU A 199 2.69 17.98 8.56
N ILE A 200 4.01 18.24 8.63
CA ILE A 200 4.60 19.19 9.57
C ILE A 200 4.13 20.62 9.29
N HIS A 201 3.91 20.95 8.02
CA HIS A 201 3.49 22.32 7.64
C HIS A 201 2.00 22.60 7.92
N ILE A 202 1.16 21.55 8.00
CA ILE A 202 -0.28 21.67 8.31
C ILE A 202 -0.57 21.58 9.82
N SER A 203 0.33 20.95 10.60
CA SER A 203 0.18 20.85 12.05
C SER A 203 0.58 22.11 12.76
#